data_59d379ecee03889838ab26fa95ce7187
#
_entry.id   59d379ecee03889838ab26fa95ce7187
#
_cell.length_a   1.000
_cell.length_b   1.000
_cell.length_c   1.000
_cell.angle_alpha   90.00
_cell.angle_beta   90.00
_cell.angle_gamma   90.00
#
_symmetry.space_group_name_H-M   'P 1'
#
loop_
_entity.id
_entity.type
_entity.pdbx_description
1 polymer ?
#
loop_
_entity_poly.entity_id
_entity_poly.type
_entity_poly.pdbx_seq_one_letter_code
_entity_poly.pdbx_strand_id
1 'polypeptide(L)'
;MTSKLKKLKDLERKLTVSVPVVDYEKKYSGKLSKIKTTAKLDGFRKGNVPDDVLKQRYGDSIHYEVLNELIQESYPKELQENNIKPASSPSISIESEDPTKPISYSAVFEVFPEIKPKISRWKSFEKSKISLDESDVDFAINDILERYCTWKKVDREAQEKDQVIIDF
;
A
#
# COMPACT_ATOMS: atom_id res chain seq x y z
N MET A 1 7.59 -22.39 0.20
CA MET A 1 8.23 -21.27 0.93
C MET A 1 8.29 -21.66 2.40
N THR A 2 9.28 -21.18 3.13
CA THR A 2 9.40 -21.44 4.58
C THR A 2 9.58 -20.10 5.27
N SER A 3 8.76 -19.84 6.28
CA SER A 3 8.87 -18.61 7.05
C SER A 3 9.13 -18.86 8.53
N LYS A 4 9.85 -17.95 9.17
CA LYS A 4 10.09 -17.95 10.61
C LYS A 4 9.77 -16.57 11.17
N LEU A 5 8.80 -16.53 12.09
CA LEU A 5 8.43 -15.32 12.80
C LEU A 5 9.15 -15.27 14.14
N LYS A 6 9.89 -14.18 14.40
CA LYS A 6 10.55 -13.93 15.67
C LYS A 6 10.01 -12.62 16.28
N LYS A 7 9.62 -12.68 17.54
CA LYS A 7 9.29 -11.48 18.33
C LYS A 7 10.60 -10.79 18.73
N LEU A 8 10.72 -9.52 18.45
CA LEU A 8 11.80 -8.66 18.92
C LEU A 8 11.35 -7.89 20.17
N LYS A 9 11.74 -6.65 20.33
CA LYS A 9 11.33 -5.82 21.45
C LYS A 9 9.91 -5.28 21.20
N ASP A 10 9.13 -5.20 22.25
CA ASP A 10 7.79 -4.60 22.28
C ASP A 10 6.85 -5.08 21.15
N LEU A 11 6.54 -4.21 20.22
CA LEU A 11 5.63 -4.49 19.11
C LEU A 11 6.34 -4.91 17.82
N GLU A 12 7.68 -4.87 17.81
CA GLU A 12 8.46 -5.26 16.65
C GLU A 12 8.44 -6.76 16.40
N ARG A 13 8.34 -7.13 15.13
CA ARG A 13 8.40 -8.50 14.64
C ARG A 13 9.42 -8.61 13.50
N LYS A 14 10.19 -9.68 13.49
CA LYS A 14 11.07 -10.05 12.38
C LYS A 14 10.49 -11.28 11.71
N LEU A 15 10.14 -11.16 10.44
CA LEU A 15 9.73 -12.26 9.58
C LEU A 15 10.88 -12.59 8.65
N THR A 16 11.44 -13.79 8.76
CA THR A 16 12.44 -14.29 7.82
C THR A 16 11.75 -15.26 6.88
N VAL A 17 11.86 -15.00 5.59
CA VAL A 17 11.24 -15.80 4.52
C VAL A 17 12.34 -16.39 3.67
N SER A 18 12.21 -17.67 3.33
CA SER A 18 13.09 -18.37 2.42
C SER A 18 12.31 -18.83 1.20
N VAL A 19 12.73 -18.34 0.03
CA VAL A 19 12.12 -18.62 -1.26
C VAL A 19 12.92 -19.71 -1.99
N PRO A 20 12.27 -20.77 -2.50
CA PRO A 20 12.94 -21.82 -3.25
C PRO A 20 13.61 -21.30 -4.51
N VAL A 21 14.77 -21.87 -4.88
CA VAL A 21 15.52 -21.52 -6.10
C VAL A 21 14.67 -21.69 -7.36
N VAL A 22 13.81 -22.69 -7.40
CA VAL A 22 12.92 -22.98 -8.53
C VAL A 22 12.03 -21.79 -8.89
N ASP A 23 11.49 -21.08 -7.90
CA ASP A 23 10.63 -19.93 -8.12
C ASP A 23 11.45 -18.75 -8.67
N TYR A 24 12.67 -18.58 -8.20
CA TYR A 24 13.60 -17.58 -8.72
C TYR A 24 13.98 -17.88 -10.18
N GLU A 25 14.41 -19.09 -10.50
CA GLU A 25 14.83 -19.47 -11.85
C GLU A 25 13.70 -19.32 -12.85
N LYS A 26 12.47 -19.68 -12.47
CA LYS A 26 11.30 -19.52 -13.34
C LYS A 26 11.02 -18.07 -13.69
N LYS A 27 11.13 -17.16 -12.71
CA LYS A 27 10.94 -15.73 -12.96
C LYS A 27 12.10 -15.12 -13.72
N TYR A 28 13.32 -15.50 -13.38
CA TYR A 28 14.51 -15.03 -14.05
C TYR A 28 14.52 -15.40 -15.55
N SER A 29 14.23 -16.67 -15.86
CA SER A 29 14.14 -17.12 -17.26
C SER A 29 13.00 -16.44 -18.02
N GLY A 30 11.86 -16.23 -17.37
CA GLY A 30 10.73 -15.50 -17.95
C GLY A 30 11.08 -14.03 -18.28
N LYS A 31 11.79 -13.34 -17.40
CA LYS A 31 12.25 -11.97 -17.63
C LYS A 31 13.32 -11.90 -18.69
N LEU A 32 14.28 -12.83 -18.67
CA LEU A 32 15.33 -12.92 -19.69
C LEU A 32 14.72 -13.08 -21.10
N SER A 33 13.71 -13.94 -21.22
CA SER A 33 12.99 -14.14 -22.47
C SER A 33 12.26 -12.89 -22.97
N LYS A 34 11.64 -12.13 -22.07
CA LYS A 34 11.00 -10.84 -22.40
C LYS A 34 12.02 -9.81 -22.88
N ILE A 35 13.15 -9.70 -22.18
CA ILE A 35 14.22 -8.77 -22.58
C ILE A 35 14.80 -9.17 -23.92
N LYS A 36 14.99 -10.47 -24.20
CA LYS A 36 15.46 -10.96 -25.50
C LYS A 36 14.65 -10.45 -26.68
N THR A 37 13.32 -10.37 -26.52
CA THR A 37 12.43 -9.87 -27.56
C THR A 37 12.47 -8.35 -27.72
N THR A 38 12.83 -7.62 -26.68
CA THR A 38 12.71 -6.14 -26.61
C THR A 38 14.06 -5.43 -26.76
N ALA A 39 15.15 -6.06 -26.28
CA ALA A 39 16.48 -5.47 -26.24
C ALA A 39 17.02 -5.13 -27.65
N LYS A 40 17.53 -3.92 -27.78
CA LYS A 40 18.34 -3.49 -28.90
C LYS A 40 19.80 -3.46 -28.43
N LEU A 41 20.61 -4.31 -28.98
CA LEU A 41 22.04 -4.34 -28.74
C LEU A 41 22.78 -4.12 -30.07
N ASP A 42 23.77 -3.24 -30.02
CA ASP A 42 24.60 -2.95 -31.20
C ASP A 42 25.32 -4.23 -31.65
N GLY A 43 25.25 -4.55 -32.92
CA GLY A 43 25.78 -5.77 -33.49
C GLY A 43 24.83 -6.98 -33.54
N PHE A 44 23.63 -6.88 -32.93
CA PHE A 44 22.67 -7.98 -32.95
C PHE A 44 21.29 -7.55 -33.47
N ARG A 45 20.68 -8.42 -34.27
CA ARG A 45 19.28 -8.21 -34.68
C ARG A 45 18.34 -8.44 -33.48
N LYS A 46 17.34 -7.60 -33.36
CA LYS A 46 16.29 -7.70 -32.31
C LYS A 46 15.72 -9.14 -32.28
N GLY A 47 15.71 -9.73 -31.08
CA GLY A 47 15.24 -11.11 -30.86
C GLY A 47 16.30 -12.21 -31.03
N ASN A 48 17.49 -11.94 -31.64
CA ASN A 48 18.54 -12.93 -31.91
C ASN A 48 19.80 -12.69 -31.06
N VAL A 49 19.67 -12.08 -29.91
CA VAL A 49 20.79 -11.89 -28.99
C VAL A 49 21.05 -13.19 -28.20
N PRO A 50 22.30 -13.67 -28.13
CA PRO A 50 22.67 -14.84 -27.33
C PRO A 50 22.39 -14.57 -25.84
N ASP A 51 21.93 -15.61 -25.11
CA ASP A 51 21.55 -15.50 -23.73
C ASP A 51 22.72 -15.10 -22.81
N ASP A 52 23.96 -15.52 -23.16
CA ASP A 52 25.16 -15.17 -22.42
C ASP A 52 25.47 -13.67 -22.47
N VAL A 53 25.26 -13.03 -23.63
CA VAL A 53 25.45 -11.59 -23.79
C VAL A 53 24.38 -10.82 -23.01
N LEU A 54 23.14 -11.32 -23.02
CA LEU A 54 22.05 -10.74 -22.23
C LEU A 54 22.31 -10.85 -20.73
N LYS A 55 22.77 -12.02 -20.27
CA LYS A 55 23.13 -12.23 -18.85
C LYS A 55 24.26 -11.31 -18.42
N GLN A 56 25.28 -11.16 -19.26
CA GLN A 56 26.41 -10.29 -18.94
C GLN A 56 26.01 -8.81 -18.85
N ARG A 57 25.06 -8.35 -19.66
CA ARG A 57 24.70 -6.94 -19.73
C ARG A 57 23.51 -6.57 -18.85
N TYR A 58 22.55 -7.46 -18.68
CA TYR A 58 21.31 -7.22 -17.94
C TYR A 58 21.12 -8.16 -16.76
N GLY A 59 22.05 -9.10 -16.52
CA GLY A 59 21.92 -10.11 -15.50
C GLY A 59 21.68 -9.54 -14.10
N ASP A 60 22.47 -8.55 -13.71
CA ASP A 60 22.33 -7.91 -12.40
C ASP A 60 21.00 -7.14 -12.27
N SER A 61 20.62 -6.40 -13.30
CA SER A 61 19.34 -5.66 -13.29
C SER A 61 18.15 -6.62 -13.22
N ILE A 62 18.18 -7.73 -13.96
CA ILE A 62 17.14 -8.77 -13.93
C ILE A 62 17.12 -9.43 -12.54
N HIS A 63 18.28 -9.70 -11.97
CA HIS A 63 18.40 -10.29 -10.64
C HIS A 63 17.69 -9.44 -9.57
N TYR A 64 18.04 -8.16 -9.47
CA TYR A 64 17.39 -7.25 -8.52
C TYR A 64 15.90 -7.08 -8.78
N GLU A 65 15.49 -7.05 -10.03
CA GLU A 65 14.09 -6.94 -10.39
C GLU A 65 13.30 -8.18 -10.00
N VAL A 66 13.86 -9.37 -10.18
CA VAL A 66 13.27 -10.65 -9.78
C VAL A 66 13.20 -10.76 -8.26
N LEU A 67 14.25 -10.34 -7.53
CA LEU A 67 14.26 -10.31 -6.07
C LEU A 67 13.13 -9.43 -5.53
N ASN A 68 13.00 -8.21 -6.05
CA ASN A 68 11.94 -7.31 -5.63
C ASN A 68 10.54 -7.89 -5.89
N GLU A 69 10.33 -8.50 -7.05
CA GLU A 69 9.07 -9.13 -7.41
C GLU A 69 8.73 -10.32 -6.50
N LEU A 70 9.74 -11.16 -6.17
CA LEU A 70 9.57 -12.26 -5.24
C LEU A 70 9.22 -11.79 -3.83
N ILE A 71 9.87 -10.73 -3.36
CA ILE A 71 9.58 -10.14 -2.06
C ILE A 71 8.15 -9.56 -2.02
N GLN A 72 7.77 -8.79 -3.06
CA GLN A 72 6.43 -8.19 -3.14
C GLN A 72 5.31 -9.22 -3.21
N GLU A 73 5.55 -10.39 -3.78
CA GLU A 73 4.57 -11.47 -3.83
C GLU A 73 4.56 -12.35 -2.58
N SER A 74 5.74 -12.65 -2.02
CA SER A 74 5.85 -13.57 -0.88
C SER A 74 5.50 -12.91 0.44
N TYR A 75 5.87 -11.66 0.66
CA TYR A 75 5.63 -10.95 1.91
C TYR A 75 4.14 -10.86 2.30
N PRO A 76 3.22 -10.42 1.43
CA PRO A 76 1.80 -10.37 1.77
C PRO A 76 1.19 -11.75 2.04
N LYS A 77 1.63 -12.79 1.30
CA LYS A 77 1.17 -14.16 1.50
C LYS A 77 1.56 -14.68 2.90
N GLU A 78 2.82 -14.49 3.28
CA GLU A 78 3.31 -14.90 4.58
C GLU A 78 2.65 -14.13 5.74
N LEU A 79 2.31 -12.86 5.55
CA LEU A 79 1.53 -12.10 6.52
C LEU A 79 0.12 -12.68 6.71
N GLN A 80 -0.54 -13.06 5.61
CA GLN A 80 -1.87 -13.66 5.64
C GLN A 80 -1.85 -15.04 6.31
N GLU A 81 -0.89 -15.90 5.96
CA GLU A 81 -0.73 -17.23 6.55
C GLU A 81 -0.47 -17.17 8.06
N ASN A 82 0.27 -16.17 8.52
CA ASN A 82 0.54 -15.96 9.94
C ASN A 82 -0.50 -15.09 10.65
N ASN A 83 -1.57 -14.64 9.97
CA ASN A 83 -2.60 -13.74 10.50
C ASN A 83 -2.05 -12.46 11.13
N ILE A 84 -1.01 -11.88 10.53
CA ILE A 84 -0.32 -10.69 11.03
C ILE A 84 -0.83 -9.46 10.28
N LYS A 85 -1.18 -8.42 11.04
CA LYS A 85 -1.51 -7.09 10.49
C LYS A 85 -0.39 -6.13 10.86
N PRO A 86 0.47 -5.75 9.91
CA PRO A 86 1.53 -4.79 10.17
C PRO A 86 0.91 -3.39 10.39
N ALA A 87 1.48 -2.66 11.33
CA ALA A 87 1.11 -1.27 11.63
C ALA A 87 1.96 -0.27 10.85
N SER A 88 3.15 -0.69 10.42
CA SER A 88 4.10 0.13 9.67
C SER A 88 4.60 -0.57 8.41
N SER A 89 5.18 0.18 7.49
CA SER A 89 5.90 -0.37 6.34
C SER A 89 7.09 -1.21 6.82
N PRO A 90 7.34 -2.39 6.22
CA PRO A 90 8.45 -3.24 6.62
C PRO A 90 9.79 -2.66 6.21
N SER A 91 10.79 -2.80 7.06
CA SER A 91 12.21 -2.68 6.69
C SER A 91 12.70 -4.03 6.20
N ILE A 92 13.03 -4.12 4.92
CA ILE A 92 13.42 -5.37 4.27
C ILE A 92 14.95 -5.40 4.16
N SER A 93 15.55 -6.50 4.60
CA SER A 93 16.98 -6.78 4.46
C SER A 93 17.15 -8.16 3.83
N ILE A 94 17.94 -8.23 2.76
CA ILE A 94 18.24 -9.49 2.08
C ILE A 94 19.40 -10.15 2.82
N GLU A 95 19.21 -11.40 3.27
CA GLU A 95 20.21 -12.17 4.01
C GLU A 95 21.05 -13.07 3.09
N SER A 96 20.48 -13.56 2.00
CA SER A 96 21.17 -14.35 0.99
C SER A 96 20.64 -14.02 -0.40
N GLU A 97 21.55 -13.58 -1.27
CA GLU A 97 21.27 -13.23 -2.69
C GLU A 97 21.83 -14.29 -3.66
N ASP A 98 22.45 -15.36 -3.16
CA ASP A 98 23.10 -16.36 -4.00
C ASP A 98 22.05 -17.14 -4.82
N PRO A 99 22.07 -17.04 -6.16
CA PRO A 99 21.08 -17.72 -7.00
C PRO A 99 21.14 -19.24 -6.95
N THR A 100 22.23 -19.80 -6.41
CA THR A 100 22.40 -21.26 -6.24
C THR A 100 21.79 -21.79 -4.95
N LYS A 101 21.43 -20.90 -4.02
CA LYS A 101 20.84 -21.22 -2.72
C LYS A 101 19.44 -20.61 -2.59
N PRO A 102 18.61 -21.11 -1.68
CA PRO A 102 17.34 -20.46 -1.38
C PRO A 102 17.57 -19.01 -1.01
N ILE A 103 16.88 -18.10 -1.70
CA ILE A 103 16.94 -16.68 -1.42
C ILE A 103 16.25 -16.43 -0.09
N SER A 104 16.94 -15.80 0.84
CA SER A 104 16.38 -15.47 2.14
C SER A 104 16.43 -13.97 2.40
N TYR A 105 15.29 -13.44 2.84
CA TYR A 105 15.17 -12.05 3.26
C TYR A 105 14.49 -11.98 4.63
N SER A 106 14.75 -10.91 5.35
CA SER A 106 14.08 -10.59 6.60
C SER A 106 13.35 -9.28 6.49
N ALA A 107 12.11 -9.26 6.97
CA ALA A 107 11.28 -8.09 7.08
C ALA A 107 11.06 -7.75 8.56
N VAL A 108 11.42 -6.55 8.98
CA VAL A 108 11.16 -6.03 10.33
C VAL A 108 10.04 -5.01 10.24
N PHE A 109 9.00 -5.21 11.02
CA PHE A 109 7.80 -4.36 11.06
C PHE A 109 7.18 -4.35 12.45
N GLU A 110 6.36 -3.37 12.73
CA GLU A 110 5.59 -3.26 13.95
C GLU A 110 4.18 -3.83 13.77
N VAL A 111 3.63 -4.37 14.85
CA VAL A 111 2.25 -4.87 14.89
C VAL A 111 1.42 -4.11 15.92
N PHE A 112 0.12 -4.06 15.71
CA PHE A 112 -0.78 -3.50 16.71
C PHE A 112 -0.81 -4.37 17.97
N PRO A 113 -0.86 -3.76 19.17
CA PRO A 113 -0.99 -4.50 20.42
C PRO A 113 -2.37 -5.16 20.52
N GLU A 114 -2.41 -6.35 21.10
CA GLU A 114 -3.68 -6.96 21.50
C GLU A 114 -4.25 -6.22 22.73
N ILE A 115 -5.26 -5.43 22.51
CA ILE A 115 -5.93 -4.70 23.59
C ILE A 115 -7.07 -5.58 24.11
N LYS A 116 -6.99 -6.00 25.37
CA LYS A 116 -8.07 -6.67 26.13
C LYS A 116 -8.68 -5.69 27.11
N PRO A 117 -9.69 -4.91 26.70
CA PRO A 117 -10.28 -3.91 27.58
C PRO A 117 -11.00 -4.59 28.76
N LYS A 118 -10.67 -4.18 29.97
CA LYS A 118 -11.42 -4.57 31.15
C LYS A 118 -12.56 -3.57 31.34
N ILE A 119 -13.77 -3.94 30.94
CA ILE A 119 -14.95 -3.11 31.13
C ILE A 119 -15.38 -3.28 32.58
N SER A 120 -15.34 -2.20 33.36
CA SER A 120 -15.89 -2.17 34.72
C SER A 120 -17.42 -2.15 34.67
N ARG A 121 -18.06 -3.12 35.27
CA ARG A 121 -19.52 -3.19 35.37
C ARG A 121 -20.16 -2.01 36.15
N TRP A 122 -19.34 -1.24 36.82
CA TRP A 122 -19.78 -0.11 37.67
C TRP A 122 -19.79 1.24 36.97
N LYS A 123 -19.41 1.30 35.68
CA LYS A 123 -19.46 2.54 34.92
C LYS A 123 -20.76 2.57 34.12
N SER A 124 -21.66 3.47 34.49
CA SER A 124 -22.79 3.87 33.66
C SER A 124 -22.30 4.90 32.61
N PHE A 125 -22.76 4.79 31.41
CA PHE A 125 -22.54 5.79 30.36
C PHE A 125 -23.88 6.44 30.05
N GLU A 126 -23.89 7.78 30.08
CA GLU A 126 -25.04 8.53 29.57
C GLU A 126 -25.00 8.46 28.03
N LYS A 127 -26.06 7.90 27.48
CA LYS A 127 -26.24 7.89 26.01
C LYS A 127 -27.06 9.14 25.67
N SER A 128 -26.42 10.06 24.93
CA SER A 128 -27.13 11.21 24.36
C SER A 128 -28.25 10.72 23.45
N LYS A 129 -29.48 11.10 23.77
CA LYS A 129 -30.63 10.85 22.90
C LYS A 129 -30.87 12.10 22.08
N ILE A 130 -30.67 12.00 20.80
CA ILE A 130 -31.00 13.09 19.88
C ILE A 130 -32.48 12.96 19.56
N SER A 131 -33.23 14.03 19.81
CA SER A 131 -34.62 14.19 19.36
C SER A 131 -34.61 15.29 18.31
N LEU A 132 -35.09 14.97 17.13
CA LEU A 132 -35.29 15.93 16.06
C LEU A 132 -36.72 16.49 16.19
N ASP A 133 -36.87 17.79 16.04
CA ASP A 133 -38.14 18.48 15.95
C ASP A 133 -38.34 19.11 14.55
N GLU A 134 -39.51 19.68 14.33
CA GLU A 134 -39.82 20.30 13.02
C GLU A 134 -38.90 21.50 12.72
N SER A 135 -38.43 22.20 13.73
CA SER A 135 -37.52 23.33 13.55
C SER A 135 -36.14 22.91 13.01
N ASP A 136 -35.64 21.72 13.40
CA ASP A 136 -34.39 21.17 12.87
C ASP A 136 -34.51 20.82 11.39
N VAL A 137 -35.69 20.32 10.98
CA VAL A 137 -35.98 20.02 9.58
C VAL A 137 -36.06 21.30 8.75
N ASP A 138 -36.75 22.32 9.27
CA ASP A 138 -36.86 23.62 8.60
C ASP A 138 -35.48 24.29 8.46
N PHE A 139 -34.65 24.22 9.49
CA PHE A 139 -33.27 24.70 9.42
C PHE A 139 -32.46 23.99 8.33
N ALA A 140 -32.53 22.67 8.26
CA ALA A 140 -31.83 21.90 7.24
C ALA A 140 -32.34 22.23 5.82
N ILE A 141 -33.63 22.41 5.64
CA ILE A 141 -34.22 22.82 4.36
C ILE A 141 -33.72 24.22 3.95
N ASN A 142 -33.70 25.16 4.89
CA ASN A 142 -33.19 26.50 4.61
C ASN A 142 -31.70 26.51 4.22
N ASP A 143 -30.86 25.71 4.90
CA ASP A 143 -29.46 25.57 4.53
C ASP A 143 -29.28 25.01 3.10
N ILE A 144 -30.11 24.06 2.70
CA ILE A 144 -30.12 23.52 1.35
C ILE A 144 -30.56 24.59 0.34
N LEU A 145 -31.64 25.33 0.64
CA LEU A 145 -32.14 26.40 -0.22
C LEU A 145 -31.10 27.51 -0.41
N GLU A 146 -30.37 27.89 0.63
CA GLU A 146 -29.28 28.88 0.54
C GLU A 146 -28.13 28.37 -0.35
N ARG A 147 -27.79 27.08 -0.31
CA ARG A 147 -26.76 26.50 -1.18
C ARG A 147 -27.14 26.40 -2.65
N TYR A 148 -28.41 26.22 -2.94
CA TYR A 148 -28.92 26.08 -4.30
C TYR A 148 -29.59 27.35 -4.82
N CYS A 149 -29.47 28.50 -4.12
CA CYS A 149 -30.04 29.74 -4.56
C CYS A 149 -29.40 30.24 -5.86
N THR A 150 -30.21 30.86 -6.74
CA THR A 150 -29.73 31.50 -7.96
C THR A 150 -29.75 33.01 -7.78
N TRP A 151 -28.63 33.64 -8.08
CA TRP A 151 -28.49 35.08 -7.96
C TRP A 151 -29.03 35.80 -9.19
N LYS A 152 -29.88 36.83 -9.01
CA LYS A 152 -30.37 37.71 -10.05
C LYS A 152 -29.91 39.13 -9.77
N LYS A 153 -29.42 39.80 -10.80
CA LYS A 153 -29.06 41.23 -10.69
C LYS A 153 -30.30 42.05 -10.40
N VAL A 154 -30.23 42.90 -9.40
CA VAL A 154 -31.28 43.81 -8.98
C VAL A 154 -30.72 45.24 -8.90
N ASP A 155 -31.52 46.24 -9.25
CA ASP A 155 -31.16 47.65 -9.22
C ASP A 155 -31.85 48.34 -8.03
N ARG A 156 -31.53 47.88 -6.80
CA ARG A 156 -31.96 48.45 -5.52
C ARG A 156 -30.80 48.55 -4.57
N GLU A 157 -30.95 49.24 -3.48
CA GLU A 157 -29.97 49.28 -2.39
C GLU A 157 -29.75 47.87 -1.84
N ALA A 158 -28.48 47.59 -1.51
CA ALA A 158 -28.08 46.28 -0.95
C ALA A 158 -28.75 46.03 0.40
N GLN A 159 -29.28 44.84 0.58
CA GLN A 159 -29.91 44.37 1.80
C GLN A 159 -29.15 43.19 2.40
N GLU A 160 -29.48 42.83 3.65
CA GLU A 160 -28.93 41.61 4.26
C GLU A 160 -29.21 40.40 3.35
N LYS A 161 -28.21 39.54 3.22
CA LYS A 161 -28.22 38.35 2.37
C LYS A 161 -28.11 38.58 0.87
N ASP A 162 -27.88 39.82 0.39
CA ASP A 162 -27.54 40.06 -0.99
C ASP A 162 -26.07 39.75 -1.27
N GLN A 163 -25.76 39.22 -2.45
CA GLN A 163 -24.39 39.07 -2.93
C GLN A 163 -23.96 40.35 -3.65
N VAL A 164 -22.89 40.98 -3.16
CA VAL A 164 -22.35 42.22 -3.74
C VAL A 164 -20.99 41.90 -4.40
N ILE A 165 -20.81 42.36 -5.63
CA ILE A 165 -19.53 42.33 -6.34
C ILE A 165 -18.87 43.69 -6.18
N ILE A 166 -17.70 43.75 -5.61
CA ILE A 166 -16.94 44.98 -5.34
C ILE A 166 -15.63 44.93 -6.11
N ASP A 167 -15.36 45.98 -6.89
CA ASP A 167 -14.05 46.21 -7.53
C ASP A 167 -13.22 47.14 -6.62
N PHE A 168 -11.97 46.76 -6.31
CA PHE A 168 -11.06 47.56 -5.46
C PHE A 168 -9.64 47.55 -5.99
#